data_c0ffc60e334f1200b94ca6a84c5ec3ad
#
_entry.id   c0ffc60e334f1200b94ca6a84c5ec3ad
#
_cell.length_a   1.000
_cell.length_b   1.000
_cell.length_c   1.000
_cell.angle_alpha   90.00
_cell.angle_beta   90.00
_cell.angle_gamma   90.00
#
_symmetry.space_group_name_H-M   'P 1'
#
loop_
_entity.id
_entity.type
_entity.pdbx_description
1 polymer ?
#
loop_
_entity_poly.entity_id
_entity_poly.type
_entity_poly.pdbx_seq_one_letter_code
_entity_poly.pdbx_strand_id
1 'polypeptide(L)'
;MRVPGWLWGVAGVVTALFMAGMEIAARHYDLPGPVTNQVREVVFAPKSGFLLYASMALMMVVLTWRERAVALGAAVGIDAVLLLVRWAVGAKPAFGNGALWVIIGVVVIALTRRTGRERELLLKGVGLGLLLVTGRKVGDTWLLITSKARPSVLDPYAETADRALGNPSWLVGRMVHATGPVGEHLLDYVYIQLAVAAVAVAFYQLRHVATDRRFPRHHLVRTFLVIGLLGPGIYMLFPTVGPVFAYGGDGGHWALANLWPHTPPALTTPHPMPFDEVTPRNCMPSLHTAWATAIFIHSRRGPRALRWAGAFWLVATLLATLGFGYHYGVDLVAGAVFSLTIEAALRTLDRGLDPRGLALVAYGTTVFTALLLAYRYLPMQMAHHAWLFGPLLILALLSVITAYIRTTRPWTPSPTPHPHPEPTPVLV
;
A
#
# COMPACT_ATOMS: atom_id res chain seq x y z
N MET A 1 -23.18 -6.81 -15.86
CA MET A 1 -24.01 -7.51 -14.86
C MET A 1 -24.18 -6.61 -13.64
N ARG A 2 -25.42 -6.40 -13.17
CA ARG A 2 -25.65 -5.75 -11.87
C ARG A 2 -25.32 -6.78 -10.79
N VAL A 3 -24.45 -6.45 -9.85
CA VAL A 3 -24.18 -7.30 -8.69
C VAL A 3 -25.48 -7.46 -7.92
N PRO A 4 -25.95 -8.70 -7.67
CA PRO A 4 -27.17 -8.92 -6.91
C PRO A 4 -27.10 -8.27 -5.53
N GLY A 5 -28.20 -7.68 -5.05
CA GLY A 5 -28.22 -6.95 -3.76
C GLY A 5 -27.81 -7.80 -2.56
N TRP A 6 -28.08 -9.10 -2.59
CA TRP A 6 -27.68 -10.02 -1.52
C TRP A 6 -26.17 -10.16 -1.35
N LEU A 7 -25.38 -10.00 -2.46
CA LEU A 7 -23.91 -10.04 -2.36
C LEU A 7 -23.36 -8.86 -1.56
N TRP A 8 -23.99 -7.69 -1.61
CA TRP A 8 -23.64 -6.57 -0.76
C TRP A 8 -23.94 -6.84 0.72
N GLY A 9 -25.05 -7.53 1.00
CA GLY A 9 -25.38 -8.01 2.35
C GLY A 9 -24.32 -8.99 2.87
N VAL A 10 -23.94 -9.98 2.06
CA VAL A 10 -22.89 -10.94 2.41
C VAL A 10 -21.55 -10.24 2.63
N ALA A 11 -21.15 -9.33 1.74
CA ALA A 11 -19.91 -8.56 1.91
C ALA A 11 -19.92 -7.72 3.20
N GLY A 12 -21.06 -7.11 3.53
CA GLY A 12 -21.23 -6.39 4.79
C GLY A 12 -21.08 -7.27 6.02
N VAL A 13 -21.72 -8.44 6.03
CA VAL A 13 -21.62 -9.42 7.13
C VAL A 13 -20.18 -9.93 7.27
N VAL A 14 -19.52 -10.32 6.17
CA VAL A 14 -18.12 -10.78 6.19
C VAL A 14 -17.19 -9.68 6.71
N THR A 15 -17.38 -8.44 6.31
CA THR A 15 -16.60 -7.30 6.82
C THR A 15 -16.83 -7.09 8.31
N ALA A 16 -18.08 -7.15 8.78
CA ALA A 16 -18.41 -7.02 10.19
C ALA A 16 -17.81 -8.14 11.04
N LEU A 17 -17.90 -9.38 10.58
CA LEU A 17 -17.30 -10.54 11.24
C LEU A 17 -15.77 -10.44 11.28
N PHE A 18 -15.15 -10.01 10.19
CA PHE A 18 -13.71 -9.77 10.13
C PHE A 18 -13.28 -8.69 11.12
N MET A 19 -13.99 -7.56 11.17
CA MET A 19 -13.69 -6.46 12.10
C MET A 19 -13.89 -6.89 13.56
N ALA A 20 -14.94 -7.64 13.85
CA ALA A 20 -15.17 -8.21 15.19
C ALA A 20 -14.07 -9.22 15.58
N GLY A 21 -13.68 -10.09 14.66
CA GLY A 21 -12.58 -11.05 14.86
C GLY A 21 -11.25 -10.33 15.16
N MET A 22 -10.95 -9.27 14.42
CA MET A 22 -9.76 -8.45 14.65
C MET A 22 -9.80 -7.73 16.02
N GLU A 23 -10.95 -7.22 16.42
CA GLU A 23 -11.13 -6.59 17.73
C GLU A 23 -10.94 -7.60 18.87
N ILE A 24 -11.49 -8.82 18.75
CA ILE A 24 -11.34 -9.90 19.72
C ILE A 24 -9.88 -10.36 19.80
N ALA A 25 -9.24 -10.57 18.64
CA ALA A 25 -7.83 -10.97 18.58
C ALA A 25 -6.91 -9.90 19.20
N ALA A 26 -7.17 -8.62 18.92
CA ALA A 26 -6.40 -7.53 19.53
C ALA A 26 -6.52 -7.52 21.06
N ARG A 27 -7.75 -7.67 21.58
CA ARG A 27 -8.00 -7.74 23.03
C ARG A 27 -7.34 -8.95 23.70
N HIS A 28 -7.26 -10.09 23.01
CA HIS A 28 -6.55 -11.29 23.51
C HIS A 28 -5.06 -11.01 23.77
N TYR A 29 -4.47 -10.07 23.02
CA TYR A 29 -3.07 -9.68 23.17
C TYR A 29 -2.90 -8.34 23.93
N ASP A 30 -3.92 -7.83 24.61
CA ASP A 30 -3.93 -6.53 25.30
C ASP A 30 -3.61 -5.36 24.37
N LEU A 31 -4.05 -5.43 23.10
CA LEU A 31 -3.86 -4.42 22.09
C LEU A 31 -5.17 -3.69 21.78
N PRO A 32 -5.12 -2.41 21.40
CA PRO A 32 -6.30 -1.72 20.92
C PRO A 32 -6.71 -2.24 19.52
N GLY A 33 -7.97 -2.66 19.41
CA GLY A 33 -8.52 -3.15 18.13
C GLY A 33 -8.76 -2.04 17.12
N PRO A 34 -9.05 -2.39 15.84
CA PRO A 34 -9.22 -1.42 14.77
C PRO A 34 -10.45 -0.52 15.00
N VAL A 35 -11.54 -1.04 15.56
CA VAL A 35 -12.74 -0.26 15.89
C VAL A 35 -12.46 0.69 17.04
N THR A 36 -11.81 0.21 18.10
CA THR A 36 -11.39 1.02 19.24
C THR A 36 -10.48 2.18 18.80
N ASN A 37 -9.50 1.91 17.95
CA ASN A 37 -8.61 2.94 17.40
C ASN A 37 -9.35 3.96 16.54
N GLN A 38 -10.31 3.51 15.73
CA GLN A 38 -11.11 4.39 14.88
C GLN A 38 -11.96 5.35 15.72
N VAL A 39 -12.65 4.84 16.76
CA VAL A 39 -13.46 5.66 17.66
C VAL A 39 -12.59 6.69 18.40
N ARG A 40 -11.43 6.28 18.87
CA ARG A 40 -10.49 7.21 19.54
C ARG A 40 -10.07 8.37 18.65
N GLU A 41 -9.83 8.12 17.35
CA GLU A 41 -9.44 9.19 16.42
C GLU A 41 -10.59 10.13 16.05
N VAL A 42 -11.83 9.65 16.05
CA VAL A 42 -13.01 10.53 15.85
C VAL A 42 -13.17 11.51 17.02
N VAL A 43 -13.00 11.01 18.25
CA VAL A 43 -13.27 11.79 19.49
C VAL A 43 -12.04 12.58 19.94
N PHE A 44 -10.85 11.99 19.80
CA PHE A 44 -9.59 12.58 20.30
C PHE A 44 -8.69 13.06 19.14
N ALA A 45 -7.38 13.14 19.40
CA ALA A 45 -6.41 13.60 18.43
C ALA A 45 -6.07 12.48 17.42
N PRO A 46 -6.20 12.74 16.10
CA PRO A 46 -5.81 11.78 15.10
C PRO A 46 -4.29 11.56 15.07
N LYS A 47 -3.86 10.31 14.89
CA LYS A 47 -2.44 9.97 14.76
C LYS A 47 -1.88 10.27 13.36
N SER A 48 -2.75 10.39 12.33
CA SER A 48 -2.36 10.52 10.94
C SER A 48 -3.25 11.51 10.17
N GLY A 49 -3.12 12.80 10.46
CA GLY A 49 -3.93 13.85 9.82
C GLY A 49 -3.82 13.85 8.29
N PHE A 50 -2.63 13.64 7.73
CA PHE A 50 -2.44 13.55 6.28
C PHE A 50 -3.24 12.42 5.64
N LEU A 51 -3.35 11.26 6.29
CA LEU A 51 -4.14 10.14 5.80
C LEU A 51 -5.64 10.48 5.79
N LEU A 52 -6.12 11.21 6.80
CA LEU A 52 -7.52 11.65 6.86
C LEU A 52 -7.85 12.65 5.75
N TYR A 53 -6.96 13.60 5.48
CA TYR A 53 -7.11 14.50 4.33
C TYR A 53 -6.99 13.77 2.99
N ALA A 54 -6.11 12.79 2.86
CA ALA A 54 -6.02 11.93 1.69
C ALA A 54 -7.33 11.14 1.47
N SER A 55 -7.92 10.62 2.54
CA SER A 55 -9.22 9.94 2.51
C SER A 55 -10.35 10.87 2.10
N MET A 56 -10.37 12.09 2.64
CA MET A 56 -11.30 13.13 2.23
C MET A 56 -11.10 13.50 0.74
N ALA A 57 -9.87 13.61 0.25
CA ALA A 57 -9.59 13.87 -1.16
C ALA A 57 -10.15 12.76 -2.06
N LEU A 58 -10.04 11.49 -1.66
CA LEU A 58 -10.67 10.38 -2.38
C LEU A 58 -12.20 10.45 -2.34
N MET A 59 -12.80 10.82 -1.21
CA MET A 59 -14.24 11.07 -1.13
C MET A 59 -14.66 12.22 -2.04
N MET A 60 -13.88 13.31 -2.11
CA MET A 60 -14.20 14.49 -2.91
C MET A 60 -14.22 14.24 -4.43
N VAL A 61 -13.76 13.10 -4.95
CA VAL A 61 -13.82 12.79 -6.39
C VAL A 61 -15.25 12.76 -6.93
N VAL A 62 -16.24 12.52 -6.08
CA VAL A 62 -17.67 12.50 -6.43
C VAL A 62 -18.35 13.86 -6.32
N LEU A 63 -17.69 14.85 -5.74
CA LEU A 63 -18.20 16.20 -5.51
C LEU A 63 -17.91 17.12 -6.68
N THR A 64 -18.79 18.09 -6.91
CA THR A 64 -18.54 19.21 -7.83
C THR A 64 -17.45 20.12 -7.27
N TRP A 65 -16.87 20.99 -8.12
CA TRP A 65 -15.81 21.91 -7.70
C TRP A 65 -16.21 22.80 -6.52
N ARG A 66 -17.43 23.33 -6.55
CA ARG A 66 -17.96 24.17 -5.45
C ARG A 66 -18.09 23.37 -4.14
N GLU A 67 -18.64 22.17 -4.22
CA GLU A 67 -18.77 21.29 -3.06
C GLU A 67 -17.38 20.87 -2.51
N ARG A 68 -16.39 20.66 -3.37
CA ARG A 68 -14.99 20.40 -2.94
C ARG A 68 -14.42 21.58 -2.17
N ALA A 69 -14.60 22.80 -2.67
CA ALA A 69 -14.12 24.01 -1.99
C ALA A 69 -14.77 24.19 -0.61
N VAL A 70 -16.09 23.97 -0.53
CA VAL A 70 -16.84 24.02 0.76
C VAL A 70 -16.35 22.92 1.70
N ALA A 71 -16.20 21.69 1.23
CA ALA A 71 -15.72 20.56 2.03
C ALA A 71 -14.30 20.82 2.58
N LEU A 72 -13.40 21.30 1.73
CA LEU A 72 -12.03 21.64 2.15
C LEU A 72 -12.01 22.80 3.16
N GLY A 73 -12.76 23.87 2.88
CA GLY A 73 -12.87 25.02 3.77
C GLY A 73 -13.44 24.64 5.14
N ALA A 74 -14.48 23.79 5.16
CA ALA A 74 -15.06 23.28 6.39
C ALA A 74 -14.05 22.42 7.19
N ALA A 75 -13.32 21.52 6.52
CA ALA A 75 -12.32 20.69 7.17
C ALA A 75 -11.18 21.51 7.79
N VAL A 76 -10.64 22.46 7.04
CA VAL A 76 -9.59 23.37 7.52
C VAL A 76 -10.10 24.26 8.66
N GLY A 77 -11.33 24.78 8.55
CA GLY A 77 -11.95 25.60 9.59
C GLY A 77 -12.15 24.84 10.89
N ILE A 78 -12.64 23.59 10.82
CA ILE A 78 -12.80 22.73 12.02
C ILE A 78 -11.42 22.45 12.65
N ASP A 79 -10.42 22.09 11.84
CA ASP A 79 -9.08 21.83 12.38
C ASP A 79 -8.44 23.09 12.97
N ALA A 80 -8.63 24.27 12.39
CA ALA A 80 -8.15 25.54 12.94
C ALA A 80 -8.76 25.82 14.33
N VAL A 81 -10.08 25.63 14.48
CA VAL A 81 -10.75 25.79 15.78
C VAL A 81 -10.21 24.78 16.79
N LEU A 82 -10.07 23.51 16.41
CA LEU A 82 -9.55 22.47 17.30
C LEU A 82 -8.09 22.69 17.68
N LEU A 83 -7.26 23.22 16.76
CA LEU A 83 -5.87 23.61 17.07
C LEU A 83 -5.81 24.75 18.08
N LEU A 84 -6.66 25.78 17.93
CA LEU A 84 -6.76 26.87 18.89
C LEU A 84 -7.21 26.36 20.26
N VAL A 85 -8.20 25.49 20.33
CA VAL A 85 -8.65 24.91 21.61
C VAL A 85 -7.52 24.07 22.23
N ARG A 86 -6.83 23.23 21.48
CA ARG A 86 -5.69 22.46 22.01
C ARG A 86 -4.57 23.34 22.51
N TRP A 87 -4.25 24.39 21.77
CA TRP A 87 -3.26 25.37 22.20
C TRP A 87 -3.66 26.03 23.51
N ALA A 88 -4.94 26.46 23.66
CA ALA A 88 -5.44 27.11 24.86
C ALA A 88 -5.41 26.21 26.11
N VAL A 89 -5.55 24.88 25.93
CA VAL A 89 -5.49 23.90 27.04
C VAL A 89 -4.12 23.24 27.21
N GLY A 90 -3.08 23.69 26.48
CA GLY A 90 -1.73 23.15 26.58
C GLY A 90 -1.58 21.72 26.01
N ALA A 91 -2.53 21.25 25.15
CA ALA A 91 -2.48 19.93 24.54
C ALA A 91 -1.59 19.93 23.31
N LYS A 92 -1.07 18.73 22.96
CA LYS A 92 -0.25 18.55 21.74
C LYS A 92 -1.03 18.93 20.48
N PRO A 93 -0.41 19.67 19.52
CA PRO A 93 -1.04 19.99 18.26
C PRO A 93 -1.35 18.73 17.47
N ALA A 94 -2.56 18.65 16.91
CA ALA A 94 -2.98 17.58 16.02
C ALA A 94 -4.04 18.12 15.06
N PHE A 95 -4.03 17.60 13.82
CA PHE A 95 -4.97 17.98 12.75
C PHE A 95 -5.53 16.72 12.07
N GLY A 96 -6.61 16.88 11.30
CA GLY A 96 -7.27 15.82 10.57
C GLY A 96 -8.67 15.47 11.07
N ASN A 97 -9.05 15.93 12.26
CA ASN A 97 -10.43 15.79 12.74
C ASN A 97 -11.42 16.43 11.76
N GLY A 98 -11.08 17.62 11.21
CA GLY A 98 -11.93 18.33 10.27
C GLY A 98 -12.22 17.49 9.01
N ALA A 99 -11.23 16.82 8.46
CA ALA A 99 -11.44 15.91 7.32
C ALA A 99 -12.41 14.77 7.67
N LEU A 100 -12.29 14.17 8.84
CA LEU A 100 -13.17 13.10 9.30
C LEU A 100 -14.60 13.59 9.53
N TRP A 101 -14.77 14.75 10.20
CA TRP A 101 -16.09 15.35 10.42
C TRP A 101 -16.78 15.74 9.11
N VAL A 102 -16.01 16.20 8.10
CA VAL A 102 -16.54 16.46 6.76
C VAL A 102 -17.01 15.17 6.08
N ILE A 103 -16.25 14.07 6.18
CA ILE A 103 -16.68 12.76 5.65
C ILE A 103 -18.00 12.32 6.32
N ILE A 104 -18.10 12.45 7.64
CA ILE A 104 -19.33 12.14 8.40
C ILE A 104 -20.49 13.05 7.93
N GLY A 105 -20.24 14.36 7.78
CA GLY A 105 -21.23 15.31 7.28
C GLY A 105 -21.75 14.96 5.89
N VAL A 106 -20.88 14.50 4.98
CA VAL A 106 -21.28 14.02 3.65
C VAL A 106 -22.12 12.74 3.74
N VAL A 107 -21.86 11.83 4.70
CA VAL A 107 -22.75 10.68 4.98
C VAL A 107 -24.15 11.17 5.36
N VAL A 108 -24.25 12.11 6.32
CA VAL A 108 -25.52 12.66 6.77
C VAL A 108 -26.27 13.31 5.58
N ILE A 109 -25.60 14.12 4.77
CA ILE A 109 -26.18 14.74 3.58
C ILE A 109 -26.67 13.68 2.58
N ALA A 110 -25.87 12.65 2.32
CA ALA A 110 -26.24 11.57 1.41
C ALA A 110 -27.48 10.82 1.88
N LEU A 111 -27.62 10.59 3.19
CA LEU A 111 -28.74 9.84 3.76
C LEU A 111 -30.01 10.68 3.89
N THR A 112 -29.89 11.99 4.19
CA THR A 112 -31.04 12.86 4.52
C THR A 112 -31.49 13.76 3.37
N ARG A 113 -30.57 14.21 2.50
CA ARG A 113 -30.81 15.25 1.50
C ARG A 113 -30.70 14.76 0.04
N ARG A 114 -30.18 13.55 -0.18
CA ARG A 114 -29.98 13.01 -1.53
C ARG A 114 -30.76 11.72 -1.73
N THR A 115 -31.19 11.46 -2.96
CA THR A 115 -31.97 10.27 -3.34
C THR A 115 -31.39 9.63 -4.61
N GLY A 116 -31.76 8.39 -4.90
CA GLY A 116 -31.44 7.69 -6.13
C GLY A 116 -29.92 7.63 -6.40
N ARG A 117 -29.55 7.93 -7.64
CA ARG A 117 -28.17 7.80 -8.12
C ARG A 117 -27.17 8.77 -7.45
N GLU A 118 -27.62 9.94 -7.03
CA GLU A 118 -26.76 10.89 -6.32
C GLU A 118 -26.37 10.37 -4.95
N ARG A 119 -27.35 9.84 -4.20
CA ARG A 119 -27.11 9.19 -2.91
C ARG A 119 -26.11 8.04 -3.05
N GLU A 120 -26.32 7.17 -4.05
CA GLU A 120 -25.43 6.05 -4.32
C GLU A 120 -23.99 6.51 -4.63
N LEU A 121 -23.84 7.55 -5.45
CA LEU A 121 -22.53 8.09 -5.82
C LEU A 121 -21.81 8.68 -4.61
N LEU A 122 -22.49 9.48 -3.78
CA LEU A 122 -21.92 10.04 -2.56
C LEU A 122 -21.48 8.96 -1.59
N LEU A 123 -22.34 7.95 -1.33
CA LEU A 123 -22.01 6.83 -0.44
C LEU A 123 -20.82 6.01 -0.96
N LYS A 124 -20.68 5.84 -2.28
CA LYS A 124 -19.48 5.21 -2.88
C LYS A 124 -18.23 6.05 -2.67
N GLY A 125 -18.32 7.37 -2.81
CA GLY A 125 -17.21 8.28 -2.53
C GLY A 125 -16.79 8.24 -1.06
N VAL A 126 -17.76 8.31 -0.15
CA VAL A 126 -17.55 8.15 1.29
C VAL A 126 -16.90 6.79 1.58
N GLY A 127 -17.46 5.71 1.02
CA GLY A 127 -16.90 4.37 1.17
C GLY A 127 -15.45 4.28 0.73
N LEU A 128 -15.10 4.93 -0.39
CA LEU A 128 -13.72 4.98 -0.90
C LEU A 128 -12.76 5.66 0.08
N GLY A 129 -13.17 6.79 0.67
CA GLY A 129 -12.40 7.50 1.70
C GLY A 129 -12.28 6.68 2.98
N LEU A 130 -13.40 6.17 3.51
CA LEU A 130 -13.41 5.37 4.73
C LEU A 130 -12.62 4.07 4.59
N LEU A 131 -12.62 3.42 3.43
CA LEU A 131 -11.83 2.22 3.18
C LEU A 131 -10.33 2.48 3.34
N LEU A 132 -9.83 3.65 2.96
CA LEU A 132 -8.41 3.99 3.14
C LEU A 132 -8.08 4.11 4.64
N VAL A 133 -8.90 4.80 5.43
CA VAL A 133 -8.70 4.95 6.88
C VAL A 133 -8.84 3.61 7.60
N THR A 134 -9.92 2.88 7.33
CA THR A 134 -10.18 1.58 7.97
C THR A 134 -9.12 0.55 7.58
N GLY A 135 -8.73 0.52 6.30
CA GLY A 135 -7.67 -0.38 5.82
C GLY A 135 -6.34 -0.14 6.55
N ARG A 136 -5.99 1.12 6.79
CA ARG A 136 -4.81 1.46 7.60
C ARG A 136 -4.94 0.96 9.03
N LYS A 137 -6.07 1.19 9.70
CA LYS A 137 -6.29 0.75 11.09
C LYS A 137 -6.28 -0.77 11.24
N VAL A 138 -6.89 -1.47 10.29
CA VAL A 138 -6.83 -2.94 10.23
C VAL A 138 -5.38 -3.39 10.04
N GLY A 139 -4.64 -2.80 9.12
CA GLY A 139 -3.24 -3.12 8.87
C GLY A 139 -2.37 -2.92 10.10
N ASP A 140 -2.45 -1.75 10.74
CA ASP A 140 -1.68 -1.42 11.94
C ASP A 140 -1.98 -2.42 13.08
N THR A 141 -3.26 -2.71 13.35
CA THR A 141 -3.66 -3.67 14.38
C THR A 141 -3.16 -5.09 14.04
N TRP A 142 -3.27 -5.51 12.78
CA TRP A 142 -2.80 -6.83 12.35
C TRP A 142 -1.28 -6.98 12.53
N LEU A 143 -0.51 -5.94 12.21
CA LEU A 143 0.94 -5.93 12.45
C LEU A 143 1.29 -6.11 13.91
N LEU A 144 0.59 -5.41 14.82
CA LEU A 144 0.78 -5.59 16.26
C LEU A 144 0.42 -7.01 16.73
N ILE A 145 -0.70 -7.55 16.26
CA ILE A 145 -1.11 -8.94 16.54
C ILE A 145 -0.04 -9.90 16.02
N THR A 146 0.46 -9.73 14.80
CA THR A 146 1.53 -10.55 14.22
C THR A 146 2.78 -10.52 15.09
N SER A 147 3.18 -9.33 15.57
CA SER A 147 4.34 -9.16 16.42
C SER A 147 4.20 -9.89 17.78
N LYS A 148 3.01 -9.91 18.35
CA LYS A 148 2.72 -10.67 19.59
C LYS A 148 2.62 -12.18 19.35
N ALA A 149 1.92 -12.58 18.27
CA ALA A 149 1.68 -13.99 17.94
C ALA A 149 2.92 -14.72 17.41
N ARG A 150 3.88 -13.97 16.87
CA ARG A 150 5.11 -14.50 16.25
C ARG A 150 6.34 -13.92 16.93
N PRO A 151 6.71 -14.38 18.12
CA PRO A 151 7.88 -13.87 18.85
C PRO A 151 9.21 -14.18 18.15
N SER A 152 9.27 -15.27 17.39
CA SER A 152 10.49 -15.61 16.63
C SER A 152 10.40 -15.05 15.21
N VAL A 153 11.46 -14.36 14.79
CA VAL A 153 11.60 -13.76 13.46
C VAL A 153 12.47 -14.63 12.54
N LEU A 154 12.23 -14.51 11.24
CA LEU A 154 12.90 -15.28 10.20
C LEU A 154 13.98 -14.46 9.45
N ASP A 155 14.46 -13.39 10.07
CA ASP A 155 15.53 -12.55 9.51
C ASP A 155 16.80 -13.31 9.15
N PRO A 156 17.28 -14.30 9.95
CA PRO A 156 18.41 -15.11 9.54
C PRO A 156 18.20 -15.85 8.21
N TYR A 157 16.97 -16.24 7.89
CA TYR A 157 16.64 -16.88 6.61
C TYR A 157 16.64 -15.88 5.47
N ALA A 158 16.02 -14.73 5.68
CA ALA A 158 15.93 -13.66 4.67
C ALA A 158 17.32 -13.10 4.34
N GLU A 159 18.15 -12.82 5.38
CA GLU A 159 19.52 -12.36 5.22
C GLU A 159 20.37 -13.37 4.45
N THR A 160 20.32 -14.66 4.85
CA THR A 160 21.09 -15.71 4.20
C THR A 160 20.66 -15.87 2.73
N ALA A 161 19.36 -15.84 2.44
CA ALA A 161 18.85 -15.88 1.07
C ALA A 161 19.28 -14.64 0.25
N ASP A 162 19.35 -13.47 0.88
CA ASP A 162 19.71 -12.19 0.24
C ASP A 162 21.14 -12.14 -0.27
N ARG A 163 22.02 -13.00 0.27
CA ARG A 163 23.39 -13.19 -0.23
C ARG A 163 23.43 -13.65 -1.67
N ALA A 164 22.39 -14.35 -2.14
CA ALA A 164 22.25 -14.68 -3.55
C ALA A 164 22.18 -13.45 -4.45
N LEU A 165 21.67 -12.32 -3.93
CA LEU A 165 21.62 -11.03 -4.61
C LEU A 165 22.81 -10.11 -4.30
N GLY A 166 23.78 -10.58 -3.51
CA GLY A 166 24.97 -9.80 -3.10
C GLY A 166 24.69 -8.76 -2.02
N ASN A 167 23.70 -9.01 -1.16
CA ASN A 167 23.32 -8.12 -0.05
C ASN A 167 23.03 -6.68 -0.51
N PRO A 168 22.02 -6.46 -1.36
CA PRO A 168 21.79 -5.16 -1.96
C PRO A 168 21.46 -4.06 -0.93
N SER A 169 20.88 -4.41 0.22
CA SER A 169 20.63 -3.41 1.28
C SER A 169 21.91 -2.79 1.79
N TRP A 170 22.96 -3.58 1.98
CA TRP A 170 24.26 -3.07 2.41
C TRP A 170 24.88 -2.13 1.37
N LEU A 171 24.84 -2.51 0.09
CA LEU A 171 25.38 -1.69 -1.00
C LEU A 171 24.60 -0.38 -1.14
N VAL A 172 23.27 -0.46 -1.20
CA VAL A 172 22.40 0.71 -1.36
C VAL A 172 22.45 1.60 -0.12
N GLY A 173 22.59 1.00 1.10
CA GLY A 173 22.79 1.76 2.33
C GLY A 173 24.02 2.67 2.27
N ARG A 174 25.14 2.15 1.78
CA ARG A 174 26.34 2.95 1.55
C ARG A 174 26.16 4.04 0.51
N MET A 175 25.46 3.72 -0.60
CA MET A 175 25.16 4.71 -1.64
C MET A 175 24.27 5.83 -1.10
N VAL A 176 23.22 5.51 -0.34
CA VAL A 176 22.34 6.50 0.27
C VAL A 176 23.09 7.37 1.26
N HIS A 177 23.90 6.75 2.14
CA HIS A 177 24.75 7.50 3.07
C HIS A 177 25.71 8.47 2.35
N ALA A 178 26.30 8.06 1.24
CA ALA A 178 27.18 8.92 0.43
C ALA A 178 26.46 10.13 -0.19
N THR A 179 25.11 10.13 -0.29
CA THR A 179 24.34 11.29 -0.74
C THR A 179 24.24 12.41 0.33
N GLY A 180 24.62 12.10 1.56
CA GLY A 180 24.53 13.00 2.70
C GLY A 180 23.09 13.31 3.14
N PRO A 181 22.94 14.24 4.11
CA PRO A 181 21.63 14.49 4.75
C PRO A 181 20.51 14.87 3.79
N VAL A 182 20.81 15.54 2.69
CA VAL A 182 19.79 15.99 1.71
C VAL A 182 19.18 14.77 1.00
N GLY A 183 20.02 13.83 0.54
CA GLY A 183 19.55 12.62 -0.13
C GLY A 183 18.78 11.71 0.83
N GLU A 184 19.27 11.58 2.06
CA GLU A 184 18.61 10.83 3.12
C GLU A 184 17.22 11.37 3.42
N HIS A 185 17.08 12.67 3.71
CA HIS A 185 15.78 13.28 3.98
C HIS A 185 14.81 13.19 2.79
N LEU A 186 15.33 13.31 1.56
CA LEU A 186 14.49 13.15 0.37
C LEU A 186 13.93 11.73 0.26
N LEU A 187 14.77 10.72 0.46
CA LEU A 187 14.35 9.32 0.38
C LEU A 187 13.41 8.94 1.54
N ASP A 188 13.68 9.44 2.76
CA ASP A 188 12.80 9.26 3.91
C ASP A 188 11.42 9.88 3.64
N TYR A 189 11.39 11.10 3.13
CA TYR A 189 10.15 11.77 2.72
C TYR A 189 9.38 10.94 1.68
N VAL A 190 10.04 10.44 0.63
CA VAL A 190 9.42 9.61 -0.40
C VAL A 190 8.84 8.33 0.21
N TYR A 191 9.55 7.69 1.12
CA TYR A 191 9.13 6.48 1.79
C TYR A 191 7.87 6.71 2.65
N ILE A 192 7.89 7.73 3.49
CA ILE A 192 6.78 8.08 4.39
C ILE A 192 5.55 8.54 3.59
N GLN A 193 5.76 9.30 2.50
CA GLN A 193 4.68 9.89 1.70
C GLN A 193 4.18 9.02 0.55
N LEU A 194 4.47 7.72 0.54
CA LEU A 194 4.01 6.79 -0.49
C LEU A 194 2.48 6.81 -0.67
N ALA A 195 1.73 6.96 0.42
CA ALA A 195 0.27 7.08 0.38
C ALA A 195 -0.20 8.36 -0.35
N VAL A 196 0.55 9.46 -0.24
CA VAL A 196 0.24 10.72 -0.95
C VAL A 196 0.41 10.54 -2.46
N ALA A 197 1.49 9.85 -2.90
CA ALA A 197 1.68 9.51 -4.30
C ALA A 197 0.54 8.63 -4.83
N ALA A 198 0.10 7.64 -4.04
CA ALA A 198 -1.03 6.79 -4.40
C ALA A 198 -2.33 7.61 -4.56
N VAL A 199 -2.60 8.54 -3.64
CA VAL A 199 -3.77 9.41 -3.72
C VAL A 199 -3.72 10.33 -4.95
N ALA A 200 -2.56 10.89 -5.28
CA ALA A 200 -2.40 11.73 -6.46
C ALA A 200 -2.73 10.97 -7.76
N VAL A 201 -2.21 9.74 -7.91
CA VAL A 201 -2.50 8.88 -9.06
C VAL A 201 -3.98 8.46 -9.06
N ALA A 202 -4.53 8.06 -7.91
CA ALA A 202 -5.94 7.68 -7.78
C ALA A 202 -6.88 8.84 -8.10
N PHE A 203 -6.58 10.05 -7.59
CA PHE A 203 -7.36 11.26 -7.87
C PHE A 203 -7.38 11.58 -9.36
N TYR A 204 -6.22 11.48 -10.02
CA TYR A 204 -6.16 11.64 -11.47
C TYR A 204 -7.04 10.61 -12.21
N GLN A 205 -6.99 9.34 -11.82
CA GLN A 205 -7.81 8.29 -12.43
C GLN A 205 -9.31 8.52 -12.22
N LEU A 206 -9.69 9.05 -11.07
CA LEU A 206 -11.07 9.26 -10.66
C LEU A 206 -11.59 10.69 -10.94
N ARG A 207 -10.81 11.55 -11.61
CA ARG A 207 -11.13 12.97 -11.82
C ARG A 207 -12.46 13.24 -12.54
N HIS A 208 -12.90 12.31 -13.37
CA HIS A 208 -14.16 12.43 -14.14
C HIS A 208 -15.37 11.77 -13.46
N VAL A 209 -15.21 11.16 -12.28
CA VAL A 209 -16.31 10.45 -11.59
C VAL A 209 -17.48 11.37 -11.30
N ALA A 210 -17.24 12.61 -10.89
CA ALA A 210 -18.28 13.60 -10.63
C ALA A 210 -19.09 13.95 -11.90
N THR A 211 -18.41 14.08 -13.04
CA THR A 211 -19.02 14.42 -14.35
C THR A 211 -19.74 13.22 -14.94
N ASP A 212 -19.04 12.08 -15.02
CA ASP A 212 -19.54 10.87 -15.68
C ASP A 212 -20.55 10.12 -14.79
N ARG A 213 -20.65 10.50 -13.52
CA ARG A 213 -21.44 9.84 -12.47
C ARG A 213 -21.21 8.32 -12.41
N ARG A 214 -19.97 7.90 -12.68
CA ARG A 214 -19.57 6.50 -12.78
C ARG A 214 -18.12 6.31 -12.35
N PHE A 215 -17.87 5.31 -11.50
CA PHE A 215 -16.52 4.87 -11.18
C PHE A 215 -15.95 3.98 -12.30
N PRO A 216 -14.66 4.12 -12.64
CA PRO A 216 -13.99 3.15 -13.49
C PRO A 216 -13.95 1.79 -12.79
N ARG A 217 -14.03 0.71 -13.57
CA ARG A 217 -14.02 -0.66 -13.01
C ARG A 217 -12.70 -0.96 -12.32
N HIS A 218 -11.59 -0.47 -12.88
CA HIS A 218 -10.25 -0.70 -12.38
C HIS A 218 -9.55 0.63 -12.07
N HIS A 219 -9.05 0.76 -10.83
CA HIS A 219 -8.33 1.93 -10.36
C HIS A 219 -7.40 1.57 -9.21
N LEU A 220 -6.35 2.38 -9.01
CA LEU A 220 -5.27 2.14 -8.05
C LEU A 220 -5.75 1.80 -6.63
N VAL A 221 -6.79 2.49 -6.14
CA VAL A 221 -7.25 2.30 -4.75
C VAL A 221 -7.64 0.84 -4.48
N ARG A 222 -8.25 0.14 -5.44
CA ARG A 222 -8.58 -1.29 -5.27
C ARG A 222 -7.33 -2.14 -5.10
N THR A 223 -6.33 -1.95 -5.97
CA THR A 223 -5.05 -2.68 -5.91
C THR A 223 -4.33 -2.38 -4.60
N PHE A 224 -4.27 -1.10 -4.23
CA PHE A 224 -3.60 -0.63 -3.02
C PHE A 224 -4.19 -1.24 -1.74
N LEU A 225 -5.53 -1.27 -1.65
CA LEU A 225 -6.25 -1.83 -0.51
C LEU A 225 -6.11 -3.35 -0.43
N VAL A 226 -6.18 -4.07 -1.57
CA VAL A 226 -6.02 -5.54 -1.58
C VAL A 226 -4.61 -5.94 -1.17
N ILE A 227 -3.58 -5.23 -1.65
CA ILE A 227 -2.19 -5.41 -1.20
C ILE A 227 -2.11 -5.22 0.32
N GLY A 228 -2.66 -4.11 0.85
CA GLY A 228 -2.63 -3.79 2.28
C GLY A 228 -3.44 -4.74 3.16
N LEU A 229 -4.47 -5.40 2.62
CA LEU A 229 -5.28 -6.37 3.34
C LEU A 229 -4.64 -7.76 3.36
N LEU A 230 -4.05 -8.21 2.25
CA LEU A 230 -3.47 -9.55 2.15
C LEU A 230 -2.05 -9.63 2.71
N GLY A 231 -1.28 -8.54 2.59
CA GLY A 231 0.12 -8.48 3.05
C GLY A 231 0.32 -8.89 4.51
N PRO A 232 -0.43 -8.32 5.47
CA PRO A 232 -0.30 -8.69 6.88
C PRO A 232 -0.55 -10.18 7.17
N GLY A 233 -1.41 -10.85 6.39
CA GLY A 233 -1.59 -12.30 6.48
C GLY A 233 -0.33 -13.07 6.11
N ILE A 234 0.44 -12.60 5.13
CA ILE A 234 1.69 -13.22 4.71
C ILE A 234 2.78 -12.98 5.76
N TYR A 235 2.80 -11.83 6.42
CA TYR A 235 3.73 -11.55 7.52
C TYR A 235 3.59 -12.54 8.69
N MET A 236 2.39 -13.10 8.92
CA MET A 236 2.22 -14.18 9.92
C MET A 236 2.90 -15.47 9.48
N LEU A 237 3.03 -15.73 8.17
CA LEU A 237 3.70 -16.91 7.63
C LEU A 237 5.22 -16.74 7.56
N PHE A 238 5.68 -15.52 7.28
CA PHE A 238 7.10 -15.19 7.17
C PHE A 238 7.44 -13.92 7.97
N PRO A 239 7.43 -13.99 9.31
CA PRO A 239 7.67 -12.82 10.17
C PRO A 239 9.13 -12.41 10.10
N THR A 240 9.42 -11.26 9.49
CA THR A 240 10.73 -10.61 9.41
C THR A 240 10.60 -9.13 9.74
N VAL A 241 11.62 -8.55 10.33
CA VAL A 241 11.65 -7.15 10.77
C VAL A 241 12.49 -6.26 9.86
N GLY A 242 13.44 -6.83 9.14
CA GLY A 242 14.38 -6.14 8.27
C GLY A 242 15.75 -5.89 8.89
N PRO A 243 16.78 -5.66 8.04
CA PRO A 243 18.18 -5.59 8.45
C PRO A 243 18.47 -4.64 9.62
N VAL A 244 17.92 -3.42 9.57
CA VAL A 244 18.16 -2.39 10.59
C VAL A 244 17.64 -2.79 11.97
N PHE A 245 16.53 -3.52 12.03
CA PHE A 245 15.94 -3.95 13.29
C PHE A 245 16.50 -5.29 13.78
N ALA A 246 16.86 -6.18 12.86
CA ALA A 246 17.39 -7.51 13.20
C ALA A 246 18.87 -7.46 13.62
N TYR A 247 19.64 -6.58 13.02
CA TYR A 247 21.09 -6.50 13.17
C TYR A 247 21.60 -5.11 13.56
N GLY A 248 20.70 -4.11 13.65
CA GLY A 248 20.98 -2.77 14.11
C GLY A 248 21.22 -2.73 15.62
N GLY A 249 22.30 -2.10 16.06
CA GLY A 249 22.46 -1.69 17.44
C GLY A 249 21.60 -0.48 17.76
N ASP A 250 21.65 0.02 19.01
CA ASP A 250 20.81 1.08 19.55
C ASP A 250 20.68 2.33 18.66
N GLY A 251 19.78 2.28 17.68
CA GLY A 251 19.14 3.46 17.11
C GLY A 251 19.83 4.22 15.99
N GLY A 252 20.87 3.72 15.36
CA GLY A 252 21.50 4.42 14.22
C GLY A 252 21.05 3.90 12.87
N HIS A 253 20.37 4.70 12.08
CA HIS A 253 20.02 4.38 10.68
C HIS A 253 21.20 3.86 9.84
N TRP A 254 22.44 4.17 10.23
CA TRP A 254 23.66 4.01 9.46
C TRP A 254 24.64 3.01 10.04
N ALA A 255 24.33 2.43 11.17
CA ALA A 255 25.04 1.28 11.69
C ALA A 255 25.06 0.10 10.71
N LEU A 256 24.22 0.13 9.68
CA LEU A 256 24.15 -0.87 8.62
C LEU A 256 25.49 -1.14 7.94
N ALA A 257 26.30 -0.13 7.71
CA ALA A 257 27.63 -0.31 7.11
C ALA A 257 28.56 -1.19 7.94
N ASN A 258 28.34 -1.26 9.26
CA ASN A 258 29.16 -2.00 10.23
C ASN A 258 28.48 -3.26 10.76
N LEU A 259 27.20 -3.48 10.48
CA LEU A 259 26.36 -4.50 11.10
C LEU A 259 26.09 -5.71 10.23
N TRP A 260 26.40 -5.62 8.95
CA TRP A 260 26.12 -6.74 8.04
C TRP A 260 26.98 -7.94 8.42
N PRO A 261 26.39 -9.13 8.64
CA PRO A 261 27.18 -10.31 8.94
C PRO A 261 28.10 -10.65 7.75
N HIS A 262 29.40 -10.57 7.96
CA HIS A 262 30.40 -10.84 6.91
C HIS A 262 30.39 -12.30 6.44
N THR A 263 29.95 -13.20 7.31
CA THR A 263 29.85 -14.64 7.02
C THR A 263 28.43 -15.13 7.23
N PRO A 264 27.91 -16.04 6.37
CA PRO A 264 26.60 -16.64 6.62
C PRO A 264 26.62 -17.39 7.95
N PRO A 265 25.48 -17.46 8.67
CA PRO A 265 25.38 -18.30 9.84
C PRO A 265 25.59 -19.76 9.44
N ALA A 266 26.14 -20.56 10.36
CA ALA A 266 26.38 -22.00 10.12
C ALA A 266 25.05 -22.75 9.91
N LEU A 267 24.00 -22.35 10.62
CA LEU A 267 22.65 -22.85 10.51
C LEU A 267 21.65 -21.69 10.54
N THR A 268 20.58 -21.85 9.79
CA THR A 268 19.47 -20.88 9.81
C THR A 268 18.44 -21.32 10.85
N THR A 269 18.23 -20.50 11.86
CA THR A 269 17.25 -20.75 12.93
C THR A 269 16.40 -19.49 13.15
N PRO A 270 15.12 -19.65 13.54
CA PRO A 270 14.31 -18.50 13.94
C PRO A 270 14.94 -17.81 15.16
N HIS A 271 15.00 -16.48 15.11
CA HIS A 271 15.57 -15.68 16.18
C HIS A 271 14.46 -15.13 17.07
N PRO A 272 14.48 -15.39 18.40
CA PRO A 272 13.49 -14.80 19.31
C PRO A 272 13.73 -13.30 19.43
N MET A 273 12.67 -12.50 19.23
CA MET A 273 12.70 -11.06 19.41
C MET A 273 11.53 -10.65 20.31
N PRO A 274 11.79 -9.96 21.43
CA PRO A 274 10.75 -9.44 22.29
C PRO A 274 9.75 -8.56 21.52
N PHE A 275 8.52 -8.55 21.99
CA PHE A 275 7.54 -7.62 21.46
C PHE A 275 7.88 -6.20 21.92
N ASP A 276 7.91 -5.28 20.97
CA ASP A 276 7.80 -3.85 21.18
C ASP A 276 6.77 -3.28 20.20
N GLU A 277 6.28 -2.06 20.47
CA GLU A 277 5.31 -1.40 19.59
C GLU A 277 5.97 -0.72 18.38
N VAL A 278 7.30 -0.72 18.32
CA VAL A 278 8.10 0.04 17.33
C VAL A 278 8.57 -0.86 16.18
N THR A 279 8.87 -2.13 16.46
CA THR A 279 9.47 -3.07 15.50
C THR A 279 8.41 -4.02 14.91
N PRO A 280 7.77 -3.66 13.81
CA PRO A 280 6.75 -4.51 13.19
C PRO A 280 7.38 -5.67 12.43
N ARG A 281 6.69 -6.86 12.40
CA ARG A 281 7.10 -8.01 11.55
C ARG A 281 6.54 -7.86 10.14
N ASN A 282 6.98 -6.84 9.40
CA ASN A 282 6.37 -6.43 8.14
C ASN A 282 7.33 -6.39 6.95
N CYS A 283 8.45 -7.13 7.03
CA CYS A 283 9.47 -7.03 6.02
C CYS A 283 9.15 -7.92 4.78
N MET A 284 8.76 -9.20 4.96
CA MET A 284 8.56 -10.15 3.84
C MET A 284 7.07 -10.48 3.59
N PRO A 285 6.51 -10.15 2.41
CA PRO A 285 7.10 -9.41 1.28
C PRO A 285 7.09 -7.90 1.51
N SER A 286 7.95 -7.15 0.80
CA SER A 286 7.94 -5.70 0.89
C SER A 286 6.64 -5.09 0.33
N LEU A 287 5.77 -4.62 1.22
CA LEU A 287 4.54 -3.94 0.77
C LEU A 287 4.83 -2.54 0.20
N HIS A 288 5.88 -1.86 0.63
CA HIS A 288 6.30 -0.60 0.03
C HIS A 288 6.67 -0.81 -1.44
N THR A 289 7.45 -1.85 -1.75
CA THR A 289 7.73 -2.24 -3.15
C THR A 289 6.46 -2.61 -3.90
N ALA A 290 5.55 -3.36 -3.28
CA ALA A 290 4.29 -3.75 -3.92
C ALA A 290 3.42 -2.53 -4.25
N TRP A 291 3.26 -1.59 -3.32
CA TRP A 291 2.50 -0.36 -3.54
C TRP A 291 3.17 0.58 -4.53
N ALA A 292 4.51 0.75 -4.46
CA ALA A 292 5.23 1.56 -5.43
C ALA A 292 5.13 0.99 -6.85
N THR A 293 5.17 -0.34 -7.00
CA THR A 293 4.93 -1.04 -8.26
C THR A 293 3.52 -0.77 -8.79
N ALA A 294 2.49 -0.84 -7.93
CA ALA A 294 1.12 -0.51 -8.31
C ALA A 294 0.98 0.96 -8.74
N ILE A 295 1.57 1.92 -8.00
CA ILE A 295 1.60 3.33 -8.36
C ILE A 295 2.23 3.52 -9.74
N PHE A 296 3.38 2.89 -10.00
CA PHE A 296 4.06 2.93 -11.29
C PHE A 296 3.17 2.42 -12.42
N ILE A 297 2.55 1.24 -12.26
CA ILE A 297 1.66 0.64 -13.28
C ILE A 297 0.50 1.59 -13.59
N HIS A 298 -0.14 2.12 -12.56
CA HIS A 298 -1.31 2.97 -12.71
C HIS A 298 -0.99 4.37 -13.23
N SER A 299 0.20 4.92 -12.95
CA SER A 299 0.67 6.21 -13.47
C SER A 299 0.96 6.18 -14.98
N ARG A 300 1.29 4.99 -15.54
CA ARG A 300 1.62 4.81 -16.97
C ARG A 300 0.52 5.25 -17.93
N ARG A 301 -0.73 5.29 -17.49
CA ARG A 301 -1.90 5.74 -18.26
C ARG A 301 -2.15 7.25 -18.18
N GLY A 302 -1.37 7.97 -17.39
CA GLY A 302 -1.47 9.41 -17.20
C GLY A 302 -0.62 10.22 -18.16
N PRO A 303 -0.62 11.57 -18.01
CA PRO A 303 0.23 12.47 -18.73
C PRO A 303 1.72 12.19 -18.47
N ARG A 304 2.60 12.78 -19.27
CA ARG A 304 4.06 12.56 -19.14
C ARG A 304 4.57 12.83 -17.71
N ALA A 305 4.13 13.92 -17.10
CA ALA A 305 4.53 14.27 -15.73
C ALA A 305 4.16 13.18 -14.72
N LEU A 306 2.93 12.64 -14.79
CA LEU A 306 2.48 11.58 -13.89
C LEU A 306 3.27 10.27 -14.11
N ARG A 307 3.63 9.95 -15.37
CA ARG A 307 4.45 8.78 -15.69
C ARG A 307 5.86 8.89 -15.11
N TRP A 308 6.48 10.07 -15.22
CA TRP A 308 7.78 10.32 -14.63
C TRP A 308 7.72 10.33 -13.10
N ALA A 309 6.69 10.94 -12.51
CA ALA A 309 6.49 10.92 -11.07
C ALA A 309 6.33 9.49 -10.55
N GLY A 310 5.55 8.64 -11.23
CA GLY A 310 5.40 7.24 -10.84
C GLY A 310 6.70 6.43 -10.97
N ALA A 311 7.51 6.68 -12.00
CA ALA A 311 8.81 6.05 -12.16
C ALA A 311 9.79 6.51 -11.07
N PHE A 312 9.84 7.82 -10.80
CA PHE A 312 10.64 8.38 -9.71
C PHE A 312 10.26 7.77 -8.37
N TRP A 313 8.95 7.71 -8.06
CA TRP A 313 8.47 7.15 -6.80
C TRP A 313 8.83 5.67 -6.64
N LEU A 314 8.73 4.88 -7.71
CA LEU A 314 9.15 3.48 -7.68
C LEU A 314 10.64 3.37 -7.33
N VAL A 315 11.51 4.03 -8.10
CA VAL A 315 12.96 3.95 -7.90
C VAL A 315 13.37 4.47 -6.51
N ALA A 316 12.86 5.64 -6.12
CA ALA A 316 13.17 6.24 -4.83
C ALA A 316 12.66 5.39 -3.65
N THR A 317 11.49 4.73 -3.78
CA THR A 317 11.00 3.80 -2.75
C THR A 317 11.91 2.57 -2.64
N LEU A 318 12.35 1.98 -3.77
CA LEU A 318 13.28 0.85 -3.75
C LEU A 318 14.62 1.23 -3.10
N LEU A 319 15.15 2.42 -3.43
CA LEU A 319 16.37 2.94 -2.81
C LEU A 319 16.18 3.21 -1.31
N ALA A 320 15.05 3.78 -0.91
CA ALA A 320 14.76 4.05 0.49
C ALA A 320 14.61 2.74 1.30
N THR A 321 13.84 1.77 0.80
CA THR A 321 13.61 0.49 1.50
C THR A 321 14.91 -0.29 1.75
N LEU A 322 15.78 -0.34 0.75
CA LEU A 322 17.10 -0.99 0.89
C LEU A 322 18.08 -0.10 1.66
N GLY A 323 18.15 1.18 1.32
CA GLY A 323 19.14 2.10 1.86
C GLY A 323 19.00 2.38 3.36
N PHE A 324 17.78 2.38 3.87
CA PHE A 324 17.50 2.49 5.31
C PHE A 324 17.53 1.13 6.03
N GLY A 325 17.74 0.03 5.31
CA GLY A 325 17.77 -1.30 5.90
C GLY A 325 16.42 -1.81 6.40
N TYR A 326 15.33 -1.24 5.89
CA TYR A 326 13.99 -1.71 6.25
C TYR A 326 13.65 -3.05 5.59
N HIS A 327 14.31 -3.39 4.47
CA HIS A 327 14.07 -4.59 3.70
C HIS A 327 15.34 -5.23 3.14
N TYR A 328 15.29 -6.55 2.94
CA TYR A 328 16.24 -7.32 2.14
C TYR A 328 15.89 -7.20 0.64
N GLY A 329 16.83 -7.44 -0.26
CA GLY A 329 16.56 -7.46 -1.70
C GLY A 329 15.55 -8.55 -2.11
N VAL A 330 15.60 -9.70 -1.45
CA VAL A 330 14.65 -10.81 -1.66
C VAL A 330 13.21 -10.41 -1.32
N ASP A 331 13.00 -9.49 -0.36
CA ASP A 331 11.69 -8.97 -0.02
C ASP A 331 11.11 -8.12 -1.16
N LEU A 332 11.99 -7.35 -1.83
CA LEU A 332 11.59 -6.51 -2.96
C LEU A 332 11.18 -7.36 -4.16
N VAL A 333 11.92 -8.44 -4.42
CA VAL A 333 11.56 -9.41 -5.48
C VAL A 333 10.19 -10.01 -5.19
N ALA A 334 9.97 -10.50 -3.97
CA ALA A 334 8.68 -11.05 -3.55
C ALA A 334 7.56 -9.99 -3.60
N GLY A 335 7.81 -8.76 -3.14
CA GLY A 335 6.86 -7.65 -3.15
C GLY A 335 6.42 -7.24 -4.55
N ALA A 336 7.34 -7.18 -5.51
CA ALA A 336 7.03 -6.88 -6.90
C ALA A 336 6.18 -7.99 -7.55
N VAL A 337 6.56 -9.27 -7.36
CA VAL A 337 5.78 -10.42 -7.85
C VAL A 337 4.38 -10.43 -7.24
N PHE A 338 4.26 -10.18 -5.94
CA PHE A 338 2.98 -10.08 -5.24
C PHE A 338 2.09 -8.98 -5.83
N SER A 339 2.63 -7.77 -6.04
CA SER A 339 1.90 -6.65 -6.65
C SER A 339 1.38 -6.97 -8.05
N LEU A 340 2.23 -7.54 -8.91
CA LEU A 340 1.85 -7.92 -10.28
C LEU A 340 0.77 -8.99 -10.29
N THR A 341 0.82 -9.94 -9.36
CA THR A 341 -0.18 -11.00 -9.20
C THR A 341 -1.53 -10.45 -8.77
N ILE A 342 -1.56 -9.56 -7.76
CA ILE A 342 -2.78 -8.88 -7.31
C ILE A 342 -3.38 -8.03 -8.43
N GLU A 343 -2.55 -7.25 -9.13
CA GLU A 343 -2.99 -6.41 -10.23
C GLU A 343 -3.59 -7.27 -11.37
N ALA A 344 -2.96 -8.39 -11.68
CA ALA A 344 -3.47 -9.36 -12.66
C ALA A 344 -4.82 -9.95 -12.22
N ALA A 345 -4.94 -10.33 -10.95
CA ALA A 345 -6.18 -10.89 -10.39
C ALA A 345 -7.34 -9.91 -10.50
N LEU A 346 -7.15 -8.66 -10.07
CA LEU A 346 -8.18 -7.64 -10.12
C LEU A 346 -8.62 -7.33 -11.56
N ARG A 347 -7.67 -7.24 -12.49
CA ARG A 347 -7.99 -7.04 -13.93
C ARG A 347 -8.72 -8.22 -14.53
N THR A 348 -8.36 -9.45 -14.16
CA THR A 348 -9.02 -10.67 -14.62
C THR A 348 -10.47 -10.73 -14.15
N LEU A 349 -10.74 -10.37 -12.89
CA LEU A 349 -12.09 -10.25 -12.35
C LEU A 349 -12.92 -9.21 -13.11
N ASP A 350 -12.34 -8.05 -13.43
CA ASP A 350 -13.04 -7.00 -14.20
C ASP A 350 -13.37 -7.41 -15.64
N ARG A 351 -12.68 -8.43 -16.18
CA ARG A 351 -12.90 -9.01 -17.51
C ARG A 351 -13.81 -10.24 -17.54
N GLY A 352 -14.28 -10.69 -16.37
CA GLY A 352 -15.18 -11.85 -16.27
C GLY A 352 -14.44 -13.19 -16.28
N LEU A 353 -13.30 -13.26 -15.58
CA LEU A 353 -12.50 -14.47 -15.39
C LEU A 353 -11.89 -15.03 -16.71
N ASP A 354 -11.34 -14.14 -17.51
CA ASP A 354 -10.61 -14.51 -18.74
C ASP A 354 -9.55 -15.60 -18.48
N PRO A 355 -9.53 -16.72 -19.24
CA PRO A 355 -8.61 -17.84 -18.98
C PRO A 355 -7.12 -17.46 -19.02
N ARG A 356 -6.72 -16.53 -19.90
CA ARG A 356 -5.34 -16.02 -19.94
C ARG A 356 -4.98 -15.24 -18.70
N GLY A 357 -5.94 -14.47 -18.18
CA GLY A 357 -5.80 -13.77 -16.91
C GLY A 357 -5.69 -14.74 -15.74
N LEU A 358 -6.52 -15.77 -15.69
CA LEU A 358 -6.43 -16.82 -14.66
C LEU A 358 -5.08 -17.55 -14.69
N ALA A 359 -4.59 -17.89 -15.89
CA ALA A 359 -3.27 -18.50 -16.04
C ALA A 359 -2.13 -17.58 -15.54
N LEU A 360 -2.22 -16.27 -15.81
CA LEU A 360 -1.27 -15.29 -15.30
C LEU A 360 -1.31 -15.20 -13.76
N VAL A 361 -2.50 -15.19 -13.16
CA VAL A 361 -2.65 -15.18 -11.70
C VAL A 361 -2.08 -16.46 -11.08
N ALA A 362 -2.40 -17.61 -11.62
CA ALA A 362 -1.87 -18.91 -11.19
C ALA A 362 -0.33 -18.92 -11.28
N TYR A 363 0.22 -18.47 -12.40
CA TYR A 363 1.67 -18.37 -12.60
C TYR A 363 2.32 -17.44 -11.55
N GLY A 364 1.81 -16.22 -11.40
CA GLY A 364 2.33 -15.27 -10.41
C GLY A 364 2.26 -15.80 -8.98
N THR A 365 1.15 -16.45 -8.61
CA THR A 365 0.99 -17.11 -7.31
C THR A 365 1.99 -18.25 -7.11
N THR A 366 2.21 -19.08 -8.14
CA THR A 366 3.19 -20.17 -8.09
C THR A 366 4.60 -19.64 -7.88
N VAL A 367 5.00 -18.62 -8.66
CA VAL A 367 6.33 -17.99 -8.50
C VAL A 367 6.47 -17.36 -7.12
N PHE A 368 5.46 -16.61 -6.65
CA PHE A 368 5.48 -16.02 -5.32
C PHE A 368 5.65 -17.06 -4.21
N THR A 369 4.87 -18.13 -4.27
CA THR A 369 4.95 -19.23 -3.29
C THR A 369 6.31 -19.92 -3.35
N ALA A 370 6.82 -20.20 -4.55
CA ALA A 370 8.13 -20.81 -4.74
C ALA A 370 9.27 -19.94 -4.15
N LEU A 371 9.19 -18.60 -4.32
CA LEU A 371 10.14 -17.67 -3.71
C LEU A 371 10.13 -17.78 -2.18
N LEU A 372 8.95 -17.70 -1.54
CA LEU A 372 8.84 -17.80 -0.07
C LEU A 372 9.34 -19.15 0.45
N LEU A 373 9.02 -20.24 -0.24
CA LEU A 373 9.49 -21.58 0.12
C LEU A 373 11.01 -21.70 -0.05
N ALA A 374 11.58 -21.15 -1.13
CA ALA A 374 13.03 -21.14 -1.33
C ALA A 374 13.74 -20.34 -0.23
N TYR A 375 13.24 -19.15 0.12
CA TYR A 375 13.80 -18.34 1.22
C TYR A 375 13.72 -19.05 2.57
N ARG A 376 12.68 -19.86 2.78
CA ARG A 376 12.49 -20.60 4.04
C ARG A 376 13.31 -21.86 4.13
N TYR A 377 13.44 -22.64 3.05
CA TYR A 377 13.97 -23.99 3.09
C TYR A 377 15.32 -24.17 2.36
N LEU A 378 15.72 -23.22 1.52
CA LEU A 378 16.96 -23.27 0.74
C LEU A 378 17.90 -22.07 0.97
N PRO A 379 17.82 -21.31 2.09
CA PRO A 379 18.63 -20.10 2.23
C PRO A 379 20.13 -20.39 2.22
N MET A 380 20.57 -21.47 2.85
CA MET A 380 21.99 -21.87 2.86
C MET A 380 22.50 -22.24 1.46
N GLN A 381 21.70 -22.96 0.68
CA GLN A 381 22.03 -23.29 -0.72
C GLN A 381 22.08 -22.03 -1.57
N MET A 382 21.17 -21.08 -1.34
CA MET A 382 21.15 -19.79 -2.03
C MET A 382 22.42 -18.99 -1.72
N ALA A 383 22.88 -18.97 -0.46
CA ALA A 383 24.12 -18.30 -0.08
C ALA A 383 25.36 -18.97 -0.67
N HIS A 384 25.45 -20.31 -0.62
CA HIS A 384 26.59 -21.06 -1.13
C HIS A 384 26.69 -21.05 -2.66
N HIS A 385 25.55 -20.98 -3.34
CA HIS A 385 25.49 -20.98 -4.83
C HIS A 385 24.89 -19.67 -5.34
N ALA A 386 25.33 -18.53 -4.79
CA ALA A 386 24.84 -17.20 -5.15
C ALA A 386 24.89 -16.93 -6.68
N TRP A 387 25.94 -17.42 -7.34
CA TRP A 387 26.12 -17.32 -8.80
C TRP A 387 24.99 -17.97 -9.61
N LEU A 388 24.29 -18.96 -9.04
CA LEU A 388 23.14 -19.64 -9.66
C LEU A 388 21.83 -18.98 -9.20
N PHE A 389 21.62 -18.85 -7.89
CA PHE A 389 20.36 -18.39 -7.33
C PHE A 389 20.09 -16.91 -7.57
N GLY A 390 21.11 -16.04 -7.58
CA GLY A 390 20.96 -14.63 -7.90
C GLY A 390 20.33 -14.40 -9.28
N PRO A 391 20.92 -14.92 -10.38
CA PRO A 391 20.30 -14.87 -11.69
C PRO A 391 18.92 -15.52 -11.76
N LEU A 392 18.67 -16.63 -11.05
CA LEU A 392 17.36 -17.28 -11.02
C LEU A 392 16.28 -16.40 -10.38
N LEU A 393 16.58 -15.68 -9.29
CA LEU A 393 15.68 -14.74 -8.66
C LEU A 393 15.31 -13.58 -9.60
N ILE A 394 16.31 -13.01 -10.28
CA ILE A 394 16.11 -11.95 -11.27
C ILE A 394 15.29 -12.46 -12.45
N LEU A 395 15.60 -13.66 -12.98
CA LEU A 395 14.84 -14.27 -14.07
C LEU A 395 13.41 -14.57 -13.66
N ALA A 396 13.17 -15.06 -12.44
CA ALA A 396 11.82 -15.27 -11.91
C ALA A 396 11.02 -13.97 -11.89
N LEU A 397 11.59 -12.87 -11.38
CA LEU A 397 10.96 -11.56 -11.42
C LEU A 397 10.68 -11.08 -12.85
N LEU A 398 11.69 -11.12 -13.72
CA LEU A 398 11.57 -10.68 -15.12
C LEU A 398 10.54 -11.53 -15.91
N SER A 399 10.43 -12.82 -15.60
CA SER A 399 9.45 -13.71 -16.23
C SER A 399 8.02 -13.29 -15.88
N VAL A 400 7.74 -12.97 -14.59
CA VAL A 400 6.43 -12.49 -14.15
C VAL A 400 6.12 -11.11 -14.77
N ILE A 401 7.10 -10.19 -14.79
CA ILE A 401 6.94 -8.89 -15.45
C ILE A 401 6.59 -9.08 -16.93
N THR A 402 7.32 -9.94 -17.62
CA THR A 402 7.11 -10.21 -19.06
C THR A 402 5.76 -10.85 -19.31
N ALA A 403 5.39 -11.85 -18.52
CA ALA A 403 4.07 -12.50 -18.58
C ALA A 403 2.95 -11.49 -18.35
N TYR A 404 3.10 -10.63 -17.31
CA TYR A 404 2.14 -9.57 -17.00
C TYR A 404 1.98 -8.59 -18.17
N ILE A 405 3.09 -8.07 -18.72
CA ILE A 405 3.05 -7.11 -19.84
C ILE A 405 2.41 -7.75 -21.08
N ARG A 406 2.83 -8.97 -21.46
CA ARG A 406 2.31 -9.67 -22.66
C ARG A 406 0.81 -9.95 -22.55
N THR A 407 0.36 -10.39 -21.37
CA THR A 407 -1.05 -10.73 -21.14
C THR A 407 -1.93 -9.49 -21.04
N THR A 408 -1.45 -8.42 -20.38
CA THR A 408 -2.28 -7.24 -20.11
C THR A 408 -2.21 -6.15 -21.17
N ARG A 409 -1.20 -6.16 -22.05
CA ARG A 409 -1.07 -5.19 -23.14
C ARG A 409 -2.31 -5.13 -24.06
N PRO A 410 -2.90 -6.25 -24.51
CA PRO A 410 -4.12 -6.25 -25.33
C PRO A 410 -5.36 -5.75 -24.57
N TRP A 411 -5.30 -5.68 -23.25
CA TRP A 411 -6.42 -5.23 -22.41
C TRP A 411 -6.54 -3.71 -22.32
N THR A 412 -5.55 -3.00 -22.83
CA THR A 412 -5.59 -1.53 -22.87
C THR A 412 -6.39 -1.13 -24.11
N PRO A 413 -7.51 -0.37 -23.97
CA PRO A 413 -8.20 0.14 -25.16
C PRO A 413 -7.23 0.95 -25.99
N SER A 414 -7.18 0.71 -27.30
CA SER A 414 -6.52 1.63 -28.23
C SER A 414 -7.12 3.03 -28.04
N PRO A 415 -6.32 4.09 -28.11
CA PRO A 415 -6.87 5.43 -28.17
C PRO A 415 -7.86 5.46 -29.33
N THR A 416 -9.14 5.63 -29.06
CA THR A 416 -10.11 5.91 -30.12
C THR A 416 -9.60 7.15 -30.85
N PRO A 417 -9.40 7.13 -32.18
CA PRO A 417 -9.14 8.36 -32.88
C PRO A 417 -10.26 9.32 -32.52
N HIS A 418 -9.92 10.52 -32.05
CA HIS A 418 -10.94 11.57 -31.89
C HIS A 418 -11.62 11.69 -33.25
N PRO A 419 -12.97 11.59 -33.34
CA PRO A 419 -13.63 11.91 -34.58
C PRO A 419 -13.15 13.32 -34.95
N HIS A 420 -12.59 13.46 -36.14
CA HIS A 420 -12.27 14.79 -36.68
C HIS A 420 -13.55 15.61 -36.58
N PRO A 421 -13.52 16.84 -36.03
CA PRO A 421 -14.68 17.70 -36.08
C PRO A 421 -15.12 17.77 -37.54
N GLU A 422 -16.38 17.37 -37.79
CA GLU A 422 -16.97 17.53 -39.12
C GLU A 422 -16.80 19.00 -39.53
N PRO A 423 -16.35 19.29 -40.76
CA PRO A 423 -16.24 20.65 -41.19
C PRO A 423 -17.60 21.29 -41.12
N THR A 424 -17.73 22.35 -40.35
CA THR A 424 -18.95 23.16 -40.25
C THR A 424 -19.37 23.53 -41.67
N PRO A 425 -20.62 23.22 -42.12
CA PRO A 425 -21.08 23.62 -43.45
C PRO A 425 -21.04 25.15 -43.53
N VAL A 426 -20.20 25.64 -44.44
CA VAL A 426 -20.21 27.06 -44.81
C VAL A 426 -21.55 27.31 -45.51
N LEU A 427 -22.48 27.98 -44.82
CA LEU A 427 -23.67 28.55 -45.46
C LEU A 427 -23.21 29.59 -46.46
N VAL A 428 -23.39 29.31 -47.75
CA VAL A 428 -23.25 30.23 -48.86
C VAL A 428 -24.51 31.05 -48.99
#